data_f060b5768561d5d882bde0bd5e488ed1
#
_entry.id   f060b5768561d5d882bde0bd5e488ed1
#
_cell.length_a   1.000
_cell.length_b   1.000
_cell.length_c   1.000
_cell.angle_alpha   90.00
_cell.angle_beta   90.00
_cell.angle_gamma   90.00
#
_symmetry.space_group_name_H-M   'P 1'
#
loop_
_entity.id
_entity.type
_entity.pdbx_description
1 polymer ?
#
loop_
_entity_poly.entity_id
_entity_poly.type
_entity_poly.pdbx_seq_one_letter_code
_entity_poly.pdbx_strand_id
1 'polypeptide(L)'
;DMDIDFLLSSLNAFRMDTLGKLGAAGTDAAAANAVLAQAGADYVNAFPTKLTLRQQNAENDPDDGGQYGLRLSWYLPDFNETEISLYHVNYHSRRPVFSGVTADFSKTSDDLQYVIGNEITFDNYTNLASFSRVELDYVEDIKLYAMSFNTTAAGTAISGEVSFRQDEPLQIDDVELLFAAMPQQLANAGLRPDLDGISQMPVYGLG
;
A
#
# COMPACT_ATOMS: atom_id res chain seq x y z
N ASP A 1 9.28 -11.50 5.89
CA ASP A 1 9.99 -10.41 5.23
C ASP A 1 11.00 -11.00 4.30
N MET A 2 10.78 -10.83 3.01
CA MET A 2 11.82 -11.15 2.04
C MET A 2 12.90 -10.10 2.21
N ASP A 3 14.13 -10.56 2.46
CA ASP A 3 15.28 -9.69 2.55
C ASP A 3 15.43 -8.95 1.21
N ILE A 4 15.32 -7.63 1.22
CA ILE A 4 15.46 -6.80 0.01
C ILE A 4 16.82 -7.05 -0.65
N ASP A 5 17.87 -7.28 0.14
CA ASP A 5 19.22 -7.57 -0.36
C ASP A 5 19.25 -8.88 -1.15
N PHE A 6 18.45 -9.88 -0.73
CA PHE A 6 18.29 -11.12 -1.49
C PHE A 6 17.59 -10.87 -2.83
N LEU A 7 16.55 -10.05 -2.87
CA LEU A 7 15.88 -9.67 -4.12
C LEU A 7 16.83 -8.95 -5.06
N LEU A 8 17.53 -7.91 -4.59
CA LEU A 8 18.47 -7.13 -5.38
C LEU A 8 19.61 -8.00 -5.93
N SER A 9 20.19 -8.86 -5.09
CA SER A 9 21.24 -9.78 -5.51
C SER A 9 20.74 -10.78 -6.55
N SER A 10 19.51 -11.30 -6.40
CA SER A 10 18.91 -12.25 -7.34
C SER A 10 18.61 -11.61 -8.69
N LEU A 11 18.06 -10.39 -8.69
CA LEU A 11 17.80 -9.63 -9.92
C LEU A 11 19.11 -9.29 -10.66
N ASN A 12 20.14 -8.87 -9.94
CA ASN A 12 21.44 -8.58 -10.54
C ASN A 12 22.15 -9.84 -11.06
N ALA A 13 22.02 -10.98 -10.36
CA ALA A 13 22.52 -12.27 -10.86
C ALA A 13 21.79 -12.68 -12.14
N PHE A 14 20.47 -12.56 -12.18
CA PHE A 14 19.66 -12.80 -13.38
C PHE A 14 20.08 -11.89 -14.55
N ARG A 15 20.29 -10.60 -14.27
CA ARG A 15 20.80 -9.63 -15.24
C ARG A 15 22.12 -10.08 -15.84
N MET A 16 23.09 -10.46 -15.02
CA MET A 16 24.43 -10.88 -15.47
C MET A 16 24.38 -12.15 -16.32
N ASP A 17 23.55 -13.12 -15.92
CA ASP A 17 23.34 -14.36 -16.69
C ASP A 17 22.73 -14.05 -18.07
N THR A 18 21.70 -13.20 -18.12
CA THR A 18 21.04 -12.78 -19.35
C THR A 18 22.00 -12.04 -20.28
N LEU A 19 22.78 -11.10 -19.76
CA LEU A 19 23.80 -10.37 -20.52
C LEU A 19 24.88 -11.32 -21.07
N GLY A 20 25.30 -12.32 -20.30
CA GLY A 20 26.24 -13.35 -20.75
C GLY A 20 25.70 -14.17 -21.93
N LYS A 21 24.43 -14.58 -21.86
CA LYS A 21 23.75 -15.30 -22.95
C LYS A 21 23.57 -14.43 -24.20
N LEU A 22 23.21 -13.14 -24.03
CA LEU A 22 23.12 -12.19 -25.15
C LEU A 22 24.49 -11.95 -25.79
N GLY A 23 25.55 -11.82 -24.99
CA GLY A 23 26.91 -11.72 -25.49
C GLY A 23 27.35 -12.95 -26.30
N ALA A 24 26.97 -14.15 -25.88
CA ALA A 24 27.22 -15.39 -26.59
C ALA A 24 26.42 -15.50 -27.92
N ALA A 25 25.21 -14.93 -28.02
CA ALA A 25 24.45 -14.84 -29.24
C ALA A 25 25.09 -13.91 -30.28
N GLY A 26 25.92 -12.97 -29.85
CA GLY A 26 26.68 -12.06 -30.74
C GLY A 26 25.77 -11.26 -31.65
N THR A 27 26.01 -11.32 -32.95
CA THR A 27 25.24 -10.60 -33.99
C THR A 27 24.06 -11.41 -34.56
N ASP A 28 23.84 -12.64 -34.08
CA ASP A 28 22.70 -13.46 -34.51
C ASP A 28 21.41 -12.97 -33.84
N ALA A 29 20.60 -12.26 -34.63
CA ALA A 29 19.34 -11.69 -34.13
C ALA A 29 18.32 -12.76 -33.73
N ALA A 30 18.32 -13.95 -34.37
CA ALA A 30 17.41 -15.02 -34.00
C ALA A 30 17.80 -15.64 -32.64
N ALA A 31 19.09 -15.86 -32.45
CA ALA A 31 19.61 -16.33 -31.15
C ALA A 31 19.36 -15.32 -30.04
N ALA A 32 19.59 -14.02 -30.27
CA ALA A 32 19.34 -12.97 -29.30
C ALA A 32 17.84 -12.89 -28.93
N ASN A 33 16.94 -12.95 -29.90
CA ASN A 33 15.50 -12.96 -29.62
C ASN A 33 15.04 -14.19 -28.83
N ALA A 34 15.62 -15.36 -29.10
CA ALA A 34 15.35 -16.57 -28.31
C ALA A 34 15.80 -16.42 -26.86
N VAL A 35 16.98 -15.82 -26.62
CA VAL A 35 17.47 -15.51 -25.28
C VAL A 35 16.53 -14.56 -24.55
N LEU A 36 16.06 -13.48 -25.20
CA LEU A 36 15.14 -12.51 -24.61
C LEU A 36 13.77 -13.14 -24.29
N ALA A 37 13.25 -13.98 -25.19
CA ALA A 37 11.98 -14.66 -24.95
C ALA A 37 12.08 -15.61 -23.74
N GLN A 38 13.18 -16.38 -23.64
CA GLN A 38 13.42 -17.25 -22.50
C GLN A 38 13.63 -16.46 -21.22
N ALA A 39 14.42 -15.38 -21.27
CA ALA A 39 14.64 -14.50 -20.13
C ALA A 39 13.33 -13.88 -19.63
N GLY A 40 12.40 -13.52 -20.53
CA GLY A 40 11.08 -13.01 -20.12
C GLY A 40 10.27 -14.05 -19.35
N ALA A 41 10.24 -15.29 -19.82
CA ALA A 41 9.56 -16.38 -19.13
C ALA A 41 10.22 -16.69 -17.78
N ASP A 42 11.54 -16.74 -17.72
CA ASP A 42 12.31 -17.00 -16.50
C ASP A 42 12.10 -15.87 -15.49
N TYR A 43 12.07 -14.61 -15.94
CA TYR A 43 11.81 -13.44 -15.10
C TYR A 43 10.43 -13.50 -14.44
N VAL A 44 9.37 -13.74 -15.23
CA VAL A 44 8.01 -13.88 -14.69
C VAL A 44 7.94 -14.97 -13.64
N ASN A 45 8.47 -16.15 -13.97
CA ASN A 45 8.40 -17.33 -13.10
C ASN A 45 9.26 -17.20 -11.84
N ALA A 46 10.36 -16.47 -11.90
CA ALA A 46 11.26 -16.33 -10.76
C ALA A 46 10.85 -15.18 -9.81
N PHE A 47 10.26 -14.11 -10.35
CA PHE A 47 10.09 -12.86 -9.61
C PHE A 47 8.62 -12.45 -9.43
N PRO A 48 7.92 -11.80 -10.37
CA PRO A 48 6.64 -11.18 -10.06
C PRO A 48 5.51 -12.16 -9.71
N THR A 49 5.58 -13.42 -10.18
CA THR A 49 4.59 -14.45 -9.79
C THR A 49 4.83 -15.06 -8.41
N LYS A 50 5.97 -14.78 -7.78
CA LYS A 50 6.31 -15.34 -6.46
C LYS A 50 6.50 -14.30 -5.39
N LEU A 51 6.80 -13.07 -5.79
CA LEU A 51 7.28 -12.03 -4.90
C LEU A 51 6.35 -10.82 -4.96
N THR A 52 6.13 -10.23 -3.79
CA THR A 52 5.42 -8.96 -3.63
C THR A 52 6.39 -7.94 -3.05
N LEU A 53 6.47 -6.77 -3.66
CA LEU A 53 7.33 -5.70 -3.18
C LEU A 53 6.64 -4.95 -2.04
N ARG A 54 7.37 -4.72 -0.96
CA ARG A 54 7.01 -3.68 -0.01
C ARG A 54 7.67 -2.39 -0.51
N GLN A 55 6.88 -1.38 -0.78
CA GLN A 55 7.39 -0.09 -1.18
C GLN A 55 7.76 0.69 0.09
N GLN A 56 9.03 0.72 0.43
CA GLN A 56 9.51 1.41 1.64
C GLN A 56 9.36 2.93 1.54
N ASN A 57 9.39 3.48 0.32
CA ASN A 57 9.20 4.92 0.09
C ASN A 57 7.72 5.34 0.08
N ALA A 58 6.81 4.40 0.22
CA ALA A 58 5.38 4.63 0.36
C ALA A 58 4.92 4.70 1.83
N GLU A 59 5.82 4.70 2.77
CA GLU A 59 5.52 5.22 4.09
C GLU A 59 5.42 6.75 3.92
N ASN A 60 4.24 7.19 3.50
CA ASN A 60 3.84 8.58 3.66
C ASN A 60 3.70 8.81 5.16
N ASP A 61 4.83 9.07 5.81
CA ASP A 61 4.79 9.58 7.17
C ASP A 61 4.06 10.93 7.10
N PRO A 62 3.06 11.14 7.95
CA PRO A 62 2.32 12.38 7.93
C PRO A 62 3.25 13.55 8.26
N ASP A 63 3.01 14.68 7.64
CA ASP A 63 3.74 15.92 7.92
C ASP A 63 3.71 16.25 9.41
N ASP A 64 4.82 16.76 9.94
CA ASP A 64 4.91 17.19 11.34
C ASP A 64 3.99 18.37 11.67
N GLY A 65 3.49 19.07 10.65
CA GLY A 65 2.63 20.24 10.76
C GLY A 65 1.15 19.95 10.48
N GLY A 66 0.33 21.01 10.50
CA GLY A 66 -1.08 20.94 10.11
C GLY A 66 -2.04 20.48 11.20
N GLN A 67 -1.57 19.91 12.32
CA GLN A 67 -2.41 19.44 13.40
C GLN A 67 -2.74 20.56 14.39
N TYR A 68 -4.03 20.77 14.62
CA TYR A 68 -4.50 21.78 15.59
C TYR A 68 -5.85 21.40 16.17
N GLY A 69 -6.16 21.98 17.34
CA GLY A 69 -7.45 21.80 17.99
C GLY A 69 -7.98 23.12 18.54
N LEU A 70 -9.28 23.32 18.42
CA LEU A 70 -10.00 24.44 19.00
C LEU A 70 -11.14 23.92 19.85
N ARG A 71 -11.27 24.47 21.05
CA ARG A 71 -12.42 24.26 21.95
C ARG A 71 -13.01 25.60 22.33
N LEU A 72 -14.34 25.73 22.20
CA LEU A 72 -15.12 26.85 22.70
C LEU A 72 -16.09 26.29 23.73
N SER A 73 -16.09 26.86 24.92
CA SER A 73 -17.00 26.43 26.01
C SER A 73 -17.76 27.64 26.56
N TRP A 74 -19.02 27.43 26.84
CA TRP A 74 -19.91 28.38 27.48
C TRP A 74 -20.48 27.75 28.74
N TYR A 75 -20.37 28.46 29.86
CA TYR A 75 -21.02 28.09 31.11
C TYR A 75 -22.19 29.02 31.36
N LEU A 76 -23.38 28.45 31.58
CA LEU A 76 -24.65 29.13 31.70
C LEU A 76 -25.20 28.85 33.16
N PRO A 77 -24.79 29.63 34.17
CA PRO A 77 -25.17 29.39 35.55
C PRO A 77 -26.68 29.48 35.81
N ASP A 78 -27.32 30.41 35.11
CA ASP A 78 -28.77 30.65 35.25
C ASP A 78 -29.63 29.60 34.51
N PHE A 79 -28.99 28.75 33.72
CA PHE A 79 -29.65 27.66 32.97
C PHE A 79 -29.20 26.30 33.46
N ASN A 80 -29.62 25.98 34.69
CA ASN A 80 -29.32 24.71 35.42
C ASN A 80 -27.83 24.38 35.44
N GLU A 81 -26.96 25.37 35.59
CA GLU A 81 -25.50 25.18 35.58
C GLU A 81 -24.99 24.44 34.32
N THR A 82 -25.58 24.76 33.19
CA THR A 82 -25.29 24.07 31.94
C THR A 82 -23.96 24.55 31.34
N GLU A 83 -23.12 23.61 30.99
CA GLU A 83 -21.92 23.82 30.15
C GLU A 83 -22.17 23.25 28.77
N ILE A 84 -21.88 24.03 27.73
CA ILE A 84 -21.89 23.60 26.31
C ILE A 84 -20.50 23.81 25.78
N SER A 85 -19.95 22.80 25.09
CA SER A 85 -18.65 22.90 24.46
C SER A 85 -18.73 22.46 23.00
N LEU A 86 -18.03 23.22 22.14
CA LEU A 86 -17.80 22.89 20.72
C LEU A 86 -16.33 22.60 20.51
N TYR A 87 -16.05 21.61 19.67
CA TYR A 87 -14.69 21.17 19.37
C TYR A 87 -14.50 21.10 17.86
N HIS A 88 -13.34 21.53 17.44
CA HIS A 88 -12.82 21.26 16.10
C HIS A 88 -11.37 20.84 16.22
N VAL A 89 -11.04 19.68 15.64
CA VAL A 89 -9.68 19.14 15.64
C VAL A 89 -9.33 18.72 14.23
N ASN A 90 -8.17 19.15 13.73
CA ASN A 90 -7.53 18.64 12.53
C ASN A 90 -6.32 17.82 12.95
N TYR A 91 -6.26 16.56 12.52
CA TYR A 91 -5.17 15.65 12.93
C TYR A 91 -4.84 14.66 11.81
N HIS A 92 -3.66 14.06 11.89
CA HIS A 92 -3.21 13.01 11.00
C HIS A 92 -3.38 11.64 11.66
N SER A 93 -3.68 10.62 10.87
CA SER A 93 -3.80 9.26 11.37
C SER A 93 -2.45 8.76 11.87
N ARG A 94 -2.44 8.18 13.07
CA ARG A 94 -1.27 7.46 13.61
C ARG A 94 -1.25 5.99 13.21
N ARG A 95 -2.30 5.53 12.54
CA ARG A 95 -2.41 4.17 12.05
C ARG A 95 -2.35 4.21 10.54
N PRO A 96 -1.41 3.49 9.92
CA PRO A 96 -1.40 3.36 8.49
C PRO A 96 -2.61 2.56 8.01
N VAL A 97 -3.04 2.86 6.80
CA VAL A 97 -3.90 2.00 6.00
C VAL A 97 -3.03 1.23 5.01
N PHE A 98 -3.41 -0.01 4.75
CA PHE A 98 -2.74 -0.84 3.76
C PHE A 98 -3.41 -0.66 2.41
N SER A 99 -2.60 -0.38 1.40
CA SER A 99 -3.00 -0.40 0.00
C SER A 99 -2.27 -1.51 -0.73
N GLY A 100 -2.97 -2.22 -1.61
CA GLY A 100 -2.40 -3.28 -2.43
C GLY A 100 -2.51 -2.94 -3.91
N VAL A 101 -1.40 -3.05 -4.62
CA VAL A 101 -1.34 -2.94 -6.08
C VAL A 101 -1.14 -4.32 -6.67
N THR A 102 -1.99 -4.70 -7.60
CA THR A 102 -1.89 -6.01 -8.28
C THR A 102 -0.69 -6.08 -9.20
N ALA A 103 -0.14 -7.29 -9.37
CA ALA A 103 0.88 -7.55 -10.37
C ALA A 103 0.33 -7.28 -11.79
N ASP A 104 1.10 -6.57 -12.61
CA ASP A 104 0.78 -6.35 -14.02
C ASP A 104 1.80 -7.06 -14.92
N PHE A 105 1.53 -8.30 -15.25
CA PHE A 105 2.43 -9.10 -16.09
C PHE A 105 2.56 -8.58 -17.53
N SER A 106 1.70 -7.67 -17.98
CA SER A 106 1.87 -7.00 -19.27
C SER A 106 3.12 -6.10 -19.31
N LYS A 107 3.61 -5.69 -18.14
CA LYS A 107 4.81 -4.86 -17.95
C LYS A 107 6.12 -5.65 -17.89
N THR A 108 6.05 -6.97 -17.98
CA THR A 108 7.24 -7.85 -17.91
C THR A 108 8.31 -7.48 -18.93
N SER A 109 7.90 -7.12 -20.15
CA SER A 109 8.84 -6.72 -21.21
C SER A 109 9.60 -5.44 -20.87
N ASP A 110 8.91 -4.47 -20.28
CA ASP A 110 9.47 -3.19 -19.87
C ASP A 110 10.45 -3.40 -18.72
N ASP A 111 10.03 -4.18 -17.72
CA ASP A 111 10.86 -4.54 -16.56
C ASP A 111 12.11 -5.33 -16.98
N LEU A 112 11.98 -6.28 -17.91
CA LEU A 112 13.11 -7.04 -18.43
C LEU A 112 14.14 -6.12 -19.08
N GLN A 113 13.68 -5.19 -19.95
CA GLN A 113 14.56 -4.20 -20.55
C GLN A 113 15.24 -3.33 -19.48
N TYR A 114 14.50 -2.92 -18.48
CA TYR A 114 15.02 -2.13 -17.37
C TYR A 114 16.11 -2.88 -16.61
N VAL A 115 15.84 -4.14 -16.22
CA VAL A 115 16.79 -5.00 -15.50
C VAL A 115 18.04 -5.28 -16.34
N ILE A 116 17.91 -5.55 -17.65
CA ILE A 116 19.07 -5.77 -18.53
C ILE A 116 19.92 -4.50 -18.65
N GLY A 117 19.27 -3.34 -18.76
CA GLY A 117 19.94 -2.05 -18.97
C GLY A 117 20.54 -1.42 -17.72
N ASN A 118 20.07 -1.79 -16.52
CA ASN A 118 20.45 -1.15 -15.26
C ASN A 118 20.84 -2.16 -14.20
N GLU A 119 21.79 -1.80 -13.35
CA GLU A 119 21.99 -2.46 -12.08
C GLU A 119 20.81 -2.13 -11.15
N ILE A 120 20.21 -3.15 -10.54
CA ILE A 120 19.08 -2.96 -9.64
C ILE A 120 19.61 -2.73 -8.24
N THR A 121 19.21 -1.57 -7.68
CA THR A 121 19.63 -1.07 -6.38
C THR A 121 18.40 -0.76 -5.52
N PHE A 122 18.64 -0.44 -4.27
CA PHE A 122 17.60 0.01 -3.33
C PHE A 122 16.84 1.27 -3.81
N ASP A 123 17.49 2.15 -4.58
CA ASP A 123 16.87 3.39 -5.04
C ASP A 123 16.00 3.21 -6.29
N ASN A 124 16.16 2.09 -7.03
CA ASN A 124 15.51 1.95 -8.33
C ASN A 124 14.65 0.70 -8.52
N TYR A 125 14.62 -0.25 -7.57
CA TYR A 125 13.82 -1.49 -7.68
C TYR A 125 12.31 -1.19 -7.76
N THR A 126 11.87 -0.05 -7.22
CA THR A 126 10.47 0.39 -7.27
C THR A 126 9.98 0.74 -8.68
N ASN A 127 10.90 0.90 -9.64
CA ASN A 127 10.57 1.12 -11.05
C ASN A 127 10.07 -0.15 -11.75
N LEU A 128 10.21 -1.33 -11.12
CA LEU A 128 9.72 -2.58 -11.67
C LEU A 128 8.19 -2.64 -11.51
N ALA A 129 7.47 -2.54 -12.63
CA ALA A 129 6.02 -2.36 -12.65
C ALA A 129 5.22 -3.67 -12.68
N SER A 130 5.85 -4.80 -13.00
CA SER A 130 5.18 -6.11 -13.10
C SER A 130 4.87 -6.76 -11.75
N PHE A 131 5.47 -6.28 -10.66
CA PHE A 131 5.27 -6.85 -9.33
C PHE A 131 3.97 -6.38 -8.67
N SER A 132 3.37 -7.26 -7.88
CA SER A 132 2.43 -6.80 -6.86
C SER A 132 3.16 -6.01 -5.76
N ARG A 133 2.46 -5.06 -5.15
CA ARG A 133 3.04 -4.19 -4.12
C ARG A 133 2.09 -4.05 -2.94
N VAL A 134 2.67 -3.89 -1.78
CA VAL A 134 1.97 -3.47 -0.57
C VAL A 134 2.52 -2.11 -0.17
N GLU A 135 1.62 -1.16 0.00
CA GLU A 135 1.92 0.22 0.37
C GLU A 135 1.27 0.52 1.72
N LEU A 136 1.98 1.29 2.53
CA LEU A 136 1.46 1.85 3.78
C LEU A 136 1.20 3.33 3.55
N ASP A 137 0.01 3.79 3.89
CA ASP A 137 -0.39 5.19 3.73
C ASP A 137 -0.95 5.74 5.04
N TYR A 138 -0.49 6.91 5.45
CA TYR A 138 -1.00 7.61 6.62
C TYR A 138 -1.90 8.76 6.16
N VAL A 139 -3.18 8.65 6.45
CA VAL A 139 -4.15 9.66 6.04
C VAL A 139 -4.00 10.92 6.87
N GLU A 140 -3.86 12.04 6.18
CA GLU A 140 -3.73 13.37 6.78
C GLU A 140 -5.06 14.13 6.80
N ASP A 141 -5.08 15.23 7.58
CA ASP A 141 -6.16 16.22 7.61
C ASP A 141 -7.56 15.67 7.95
N ILE A 142 -7.60 14.66 8.83
CA ILE A 142 -8.86 14.16 9.38
C ILE A 142 -9.46 15.23 10.28
N LYS A 143 -10.70 15.64 9.97
CA LYS A 143 -11.41 16.71 10.69
C LYS A 143 -12.44 16.12 11.63
N LEU A 144 -12.29 16.41 12.91
CA LEU A 144 -13.25 16.06 13.93
C LEU A 144 -14.02 17.31 14.34
N TYR A 145 -15.33 17.22 14.32
CA TYR A 145 -16.27 18.21 14.87
C TYR A 145 -17.04 17.53 16.00
N ALA A 146 -17.10 18.15 17.18
CA ALA A 146 -17.86 17.59 18.27
C ALA A 146 -18.59 18.71 19.06
N MET A 147 -19.69 18.33 19.69
CA MET A 147 -20.42 19.13 20.63
C MET A 147 -20.70 18.29 21.88
N SER A 148 -20.46 18.85 23.04
CA SER A 148 -20.85 18.24 24.30
C SER A 148 -21.67 19.20 25.16
N PHE A 149 -22.50 18.64 25.99
CA PHE A 149 -23.22 19.40 27.05
C PHE A 149 -23.19 18.66 28.37
N ASN A 150 -23.22 19.42 29.47
CA ASN A 150 -23.37 18.93 30.81
C ASN A 150 -24.33 19.86 31.53
N THR A 151 -25.35 19.32 32.17
CA THR A 151 -26.39 20.09 32.87
C THR A 151 -26.89 19.37 34.13
N THR A 152 -27.52 20.07 35.05
CA THR A 152 -28.18 19.49 36.21
C THR A 152 -29.69 19.70 36.09
N ALA A 153 -30.47 18.63 36.04
CA ALA A 153 -31.94 18.69 36.04
C ALA A 153 -32.53 17.86 37.20
N ALA A 154 -33.37 18.48 38.00
CA ALA A 154 -34.04 17.86 39.14
C ALA A 154 -33.06 17.11 40.09
N GLY A 155 -31.87 17.67 40.35
CA GLY A 155 -30.84 17.06 41.21
C GLY A 155 -30.04 15.92 40.55
N THR A 156 -30.23 15.69 39.26
CA THR A 156 -29.52 14.67 38.50
C THR A 156 -28.62 15.34 37.46
N ALA A 157 -27.36 14.94 37.39
CA ALA A 157 -26.44 15.37 36.32
C ALA A 157 -26.76 14.62 35.04
N ILE A 158 -26.91 15.34 33.92
CA ILE A 158 -27.16 14.83 32.60
C ILE A 158 -26.07 15.36 31.66
N SER A 159 -25.41 14.48 30.93
CA SER A 159 -24.39 14.86 29.97
C SER A 159 -24.58 14.09 28.64
N GLY A 160 -24.13 14.70 27.56
CA GLY A 160 -24.16 14.08 26.24
C GLY A 160 -23.08 14.65 25.33
N GLU A 161 -22.72 13.85 24.35
CA GLU A 161 -21.74 14.22 23.33
C GLU A 161 -22.20 13.70 21.98
N VAL A 162 -21.95 14.46 20.94
CA VAL A 162 -22.06 14.05 19.54
C VAL A 162 -20.79 14.44 18.83
N SER A 163 -20.23 13.54 18.03
CA SER A 163 -19.05 13.82 17.21
C SER A 163 -19.29 13.36 15.77
N PHE A 164 -18.66 14.08 14.85
CA PHE A 164 -18.62 13.78 13.44
C PHE A 164 -17.17 13.86 12.96
N ARG A 165 -16.73 12.84 12.25
CA ARG A 165 -15.40 12.82 11.63
C ARG A 165 -15.57 12.82 10.12
N GLN A 166 -14.81 13.70 9.49
CA GLN A 166 -14.72 13.81 8.06
C GLN A 166 -13.36 13.26 7.63
N ASP A 167 -13.33 12.55 6.50
CA ASP A 167 -12.12 11.97 5.91
C ASP A 167 -11.41 10.93 6.81
N GLU A 168 -12.16 10.27 7.71
CA GLU A 168 -11.63 9.16 8.50
C GLU A 168 -11.43 7.92 7.61
N PRO A 169 -10.21 7.38 7.53
CA PRO A 169 -9.95 6.21 6.69
C PRO A 169 -10.62 4.97 7.27
N LEU A 170 -11.26 4.21 6.38
CA LEU A 170 -11.78 2.88 6.68
C LEU A 170 -10.90 1.85 5.98
N GLN A 171 -10.20 1.02 6.75
CA GLN A 171 -9.42 -0.08 6.22
C GLN A 171 -10.37 -1.19 5.73
N ILE A 172 -10.19 -1.62 4.48
CA ILE A 172 -10.77 -2.87 3.99
C ILE A 172 -10.06 -4.04 4.70
N ASP A 173 -10.73 -5.17 4.85
CA ASP A 173 -10.12 -6.37 5.45
C ASP A 173 -8.80 -6.72 4.77
N ASP A 174 -7.73 -6.85 5.56
CA ASP A 174 -6.37 -7.09 5.08
C ASP A 174 -6.26 -8.39 4.27
N VAL A 175 -7.07 -9.40 4.63
CA VAL A 175 -7.08 -10.70 3.95
C VAL A 175 -7.73 -10.57 2.57
N GLU A 176 -8.82 -9.81 2.44
CA GLU A 176 -9.45 -9.53 1.15
C GLU A 176 -8.51 -8.75 0.24
N LEU A 177 -7.80 -7.77 0.80
CA LEU A 177 -6.82 -6.97 0.07
C LEU A 177 -5.68 -7.84 -0.47
N LEU A 178 -5.14 -8.74 0.35
CA LEU A 178 -4.10 -9.69 -0.06
C LEU A 178 -4.58 -10.63 -1.17
N PHE A 179 -5.79 -11.14 -1.08
CA PHE A 179 -6.36 -12.00 -2.12
C PHE A 179 -6.57 -11.25 -3.43
N ALA A 180 -6.97 -10.00 -3.36
CA ALA A 180 -7.15 -9.16 -4.54
C ALA A 180 -5.82 -8.77 -5.20
N ALA A 181 -4.80 -8.46 -4.40
CA ALA A 181 -3.52 -7.94 -4.89
C ALA A 181 -2.53 -9.04 -5.30
N MET A 182 -2.56 -10.22 -4.66
CA MET A 182 -1.52 -11.24 -4.78
C MET A 182 -2.04 -12.67 -5.03
N PRO A 183 -3.07 -12.90 -5.87
CA PRO A 183 -3.65 -14.24 -6.00
C PRO A 183 -2.61 -15.27 -6.49
N GLN A 184 -1.79 -14.94 -7.47
CA GLN A 184 -0.78 -15.84 -8.02
C GLN A 184 0.34 -16.15 -7.02
N GLN A 185 0.76 -15.14 -6.24
CA GLN A 185 1.79 -15.32 -5.20
C GLN A 185 1.29 -16.25 -4.10
N LEU A 186 0.02 -16.11 -3.68
CA LEU A 186 -0.61 -17.00 -2.70
C LEU A 186 -0.74 -18.43 -3.21
N ALA A 187 -1.08 -18.61 -4.49
CA ALA A 187 -1.12 -19.93 -5.13
C ALA A 187 0.27 -20.59 -5.16
N ASN A 188 1.28 -19.85 -5.61
CA ASN A 188 2.66 -20.35 -5.69
C ASN A 188 3.29 -20.65 -4.32
N ALA A 189 2.86 -19.93 -3.28
CA ALA A 189 3.25 -20.22 -1.90
C ALA A 189 2.51 -21.44 -1.30
N GLY A 190 1.56 -22.01 -2.02
CA GLY A 190 0.75 -23.15 -1.55
C GLY A 190 -0.31 -22.78 -0.51
N LEU A 191 -0.52 -21.50 -0.25
CA LEU A 191 -1.54 -21.02 0.70
C LEU A 191 -2.95 -21.07 0.11
N ARG A 192 -3.08 -20.77 -1.18
CA ARG A 192 -4.34 -20.76 -1.93
C ARG A 192 -4.13 -21.33 -3.35
N PRO A 193 -3.95 -22.65 -3.50
CA PRO A 193 -3.74 -23.28 -4.81
C PRO A 193 -4.90 -23.08 -5.78
N ASP A 194 -6.10 -22.81 -5.27
CA ASP A 194 -7.30 -22.51 -6.05
C ASP A 194 -7.23 -21.19 -6.81
N LEU A 195 -6.28 -20.32 -6.48
CA LEU A 195 -6.05 -19.02 -7.15
C LEU A 195 -5.01 -19.10 -8.29
N ASP A 196 -4.48 -20.28 -8.60
CA ASP A 196 -3.52 -20.45 -9.68
C ASP A 196 -4.09 -20.02 -11.04
N GLY A 197 -3.32 -19.25 -11.79
CA GLY A 197 -3.73 -18.65 -13.07
C GLY A 197 -4.61 -17.39 -12.95
N ILE A 198 -4.94 -16.95 -11.73
CA ILE A 198 -5.69 -15.72 -11.50
C ILE A 198 -4.68 -14.57 -11.31
N SER A 199 -4.69 -13.60 -12.24
CA SER A 199 -3.82 -12.43 -12.16
C SER A 199 -4.39 -11.32 -11.25
N GLN A 200 -5.72 -11.24 -11.17
CA GLN A 200 -6.43 -10.23 -10.38
C GLN A 200 -7.77 -10.79 -9.90
N MET A 201 -8.13 -10.48 -8.67
CA MET A 201 -9.49 -10.71 -8.18
C MET A 201 -10.26 -9.38 -8.18
N PRO A 202 -11.53 -9.36 -8.64
CA PRO A 202 -12.33 -8.14 -8.54
C PRO A 202 -12.59 -7.85 -7.06
N VAL A 203 -12.15 -6.67 -6.60
CA VAL A 203 -12.54 -6.12 -5.31
C VAL A 203 -13.86 -5.40 -5.52
N TYR A 204 -14.94 -5.94 -4.98
CA TYR A 204 -16.20 -5.23 -4.92
C TYR A 204 -16.10 -4.18 -3.80
N GLY A 205 -15.81 -2.94 -4.18
CA GLY A 205 -15.95 -1.82 -3.27
C GLY A 205 -17.41 -1.73 -2.83
N LEU A 206 -17.64 -1.73 -1.54
CA LEU A 206 -18.91 -1.29 -0.99
C LEU A 206 -18.97 0.22 -1.26
N GLY A 207 -19.71 0.58 -2.29
CA GLY A 207 -20.03 1.97 -2.60
C GLY A 207 -20.96 2.59 -1.56
#